data_f741779ba58ca3d4beacb48b40e2392a
#
_entry.id   f741779ba58ca3d4beacb48b40e2392a
#
_cell.length_a   1.000
_cell.length_b   1.000
_cell.length_c   1.000
_cell.angle_alpha   90.00
_cell.angle_beta   90.00
_cell.angle_gamma   90.00
#
_symmetry.space_group_name_H-M   'P 1'
#
loop_
_entity.id
_entity.type
_entity.pdbx_description
1 polymer ?
#
loop_
_entity_poly.entity_id
_entity_poly.type
_entity_poly.pdbx_seq_one_letter_code
_entity_poly.pdbx_strand_id
1 'polypeptide(L)'
;MGAHPGNGAEGPFVLAVPSKGRLQEAAAAFFARAGLELVQGRGARDYRGAIAGLPGVEVAYVSSAEIIGQLAGGTAHFGVAGEDLLREKAPDVEARFELLSPLGFGHANVVVAAPKAWIDVRTMADLDDVASAYRAKRGERMRVATKYINLTRRFFADHGVADYRIVESLGATEGAPASG
;
A
#
# COMPACT_ATOMS: atom_id res chain seq x y z
N MET A 1 0.56 -39.17 -12.99
CA MET A 1 -0.87 -38.89 -13.24
C MET A 1 -1.48 -38.59 -11.89
N GLY A 2 -1.31 -37.35 -11.41
CA GLY A 2 -1.78 -36.84 -10.13
C GLY A 2 -2.83 -35.78 -10.38
N ALA A 3 -4.09 -36.09 -10.10
CA ALA A 3 -5.19 -35.16 -10.17
C ALA A 3 -5.04 -34.14 -9.04
N HIS A 4 -4.92 -32.86 -9.38
CA HIS A 4 -5.19 -31.80 -8.45
C HIS A 4 -6.68 -31.80 -8.09
N PRO A 5 -7.08 -31.84 -6.83
CA PRO A 5 -8.46 -31.64 -6.47
C PRO A 5 -8.82 -30.20 -6.78
N GLY A 6 -9.59 -29.99 -7.83
CA GLY A 6 -10.24 -28.73 -8.11
C GLY A 6 -11.19 -28.41 -6.96
N ASN A 7 -10.81 -27.49 -6.10
CA ASN A 7 -11.71 -26.94 -5.10
C ASN A 7 -12.60 -25.93 -5.85
N GLY A 8 -13.78 -26.42 -6.28
CA GLY A 8 -14.80 -25.61 -6.91
C GLY A 8 -15.31 -24.56 -5.92
N ALA A 9 -14.76 -23.36 -5.96
CA ALA A 9 -15.39 -22.21 -5.34
C ALA A 9 -16.68 -21.91 -6.12
N GLU A 10 -17.84 -22.18 -5.53
CA GLU A 10 -19.17 -21.93 -6.11
C GLU A 10 -19.54 -20.43 -6.20
N GLY A 11 -18.57 -19.54 -6.26
CA GLY A 11 -18.76 -18.08 -6.33
C GLY A 11 -18.13 -17.46 -7.58
N PRO A 12 -18.49 -16.22 -7.92
CA PRO A 12 -17.88 -15.50 -9.01
C PRO A 12 -16.40 -15.25 -8.71
N PHE A 13 -15.60 -15.24 -9.78
CA PHE A 13 -14.20 -14.83 -9.67
C PHE A 13 -14.12 -13.32 -9.39
N VAL A 14 -13.46 -12.90 -8.31
CA VAL A 14 -13.46 -11.51 -7.87
C VAL A 14 -12.14 -10.83 -8.20
N LEU A 15 -12.20 -9.75 -8.99
CA LEU A 15 -11.13 -8.79 -9.24
C LEU A 15 -11.35 -7.53 -8.40
N ALA A 16 -10.48 -7.23 -7.45
CA ALA A 16 -10.55 -6.02 -6.65
C ALA A 16 -9.71 -4.88 -7.26
N VAL A 17 -10.32 -3.71 -7.48
CA VAL A 17 -9.67 -2.54 -8.07
C VAL A 17 -9.92 -1.28 -7.24
N PRO A 18 -9.05 -0.25 -7.33
CA PRO A 18 -9.27 1.02 -6.65
C PRO A 18 -10.61 1.67 -7.02
N SER A 19 -11.36 2.16 -6.01
CA SER A 19 -12.70 2.71 -6.18
C SER A 19 -12.74 4.17 -6.63
N LYS A 20 -11.59 4.89 -6.62
CA LYS A 20 -11.56 6.32 -6.91
C LYS A 20 -10.17 6.84 -7.29
N GLY A 21 -10.17 8.02 -7.92
CA GLY A 21 -8.98 8.79 -8.23
C GLY A 21 -8.16 8.20 -9.37
N ARG A 22 -6.97 8.74 -9.56
CA ARG A 22 -6.07 8.40 -10.68
C ARG A 22 -5.74 6.90 -10.79
N LEU A 23 -5.70 6.19 -9.66
CA LEU A 23 -5.43 4.75 -9.69
C LEU A 23 -6.61 3.96 -10.27
N GLN A 24 -7.87 4.36 -10.01
CA GLN A 24 -9.04 3.75 -10.62
C GLN A 24 -9.03 3.95 -12.14
N GLU A 25 -8.80 5.20 -12.59
CA GLU A 25 -8.75 5.55 -14.01
C GLU A 25 -7.64 4.79 -14.74
N ALA A 26 -6.46 4.73 -14.15
CA ALA A 26 -5.32 4.02 -14.71
C ALA A 26 -5.54 2.49 -14.77
N ALA A 27 -6.18 1.91 -13.76
CA ALA A 27 -6.54 0.50 -13.76
C ALA A 27 -7.58 0.21 -14.85
N ALA A 28 -8.63 1.00 -14.98
CA ALA A 28 -9.62 0.87 -16.04
C ALA A 28 -8.98 0.96 -17.42
N ALA A 29 -8.11 1.94 -17.65
CA ALA A 29 -7.38 2.09 -18.91
C ALA A 29 -6.43 0.91 -19.21
N PHE A 30 -5.80 0.35 -18.17
CA PHE A 30 -4.95 -0.83 -18.33
C PHE A 30 -5.75 -2.04 -18.82
N PHE A 31 -6.87 -2.35 -18.18
CA PHE A 31 -7.73 -3.48 -18.60
C PHE A 31 -8.38 -3.24 -19.95
N ALA A 32 -8.80 -2.01 -20.26
CA ALA A 32 -9.37 -1.66 -21.56
C ALA A 32 -8.41 -1.91 -22.74
N ARG A 33 -7.10 -1.70 -22.56
CA ARG A 33 -6.09 -2.03 -23.57
C ARG A 33 -6.02 -3.55 -23.87
N ALA A 34 -6.41 -4.38 -22.91
CA ALA A 34 -6.52 -5.83 -23.10
C ALA A 34 -7.91 -6.27 -23.60
N GLY A 35 -8.79 -5.32 -23.94
CA GLY A 35 -10.16 -5.60 -24.35
C GLY A 35 -11.09 -5.95 -23.18
N LEU A 36 -10.68 -5.72 -21.94
CA LEU A 36 -11.44 -6.00 -20.74
C LEU A 36 -12.03 -4.69 -20.20
N GLU A 37 -13.24 -4.36 -20.59
CA GLU A 37 -13.92 -3.15 -20.15
C GLU A 37 -14.54 -3.37 -18.76
N LEU A 38 -14.07 -2.60 -17.78
CA LEU A 38 -14.61 -2.61 -16.41
C LEU A 38 -15.88 -1.76 -16.34
N VAL A 39 -17.01 -2.39 -16.01
CA VAL A 39 -18.32 -1.74 -15.90
C VAL A 39 -18.73 -1.67 -14.44
N GLN A 40 -18.83 -0.47 -13.90
CA GLN A 40 -19.33 -0.25 -12.53
C GLN A 40 -20.87 -0.22 -12.51
N GLY A 41 -21.47 -0.72 -11.43
CA GLY A 41 -22.91 -0.66 -11.22
C GLY A 41 -23.45 0.78 -11.17
N ARG A 42 -24.74 0.96 -11.45
CA ARG A 42 -25.36 2.28 -11.66
C ARG A 42 -25.64 3.09 -10.38
N GLY A 43 -25.34 2.58 -9.19
CA GLY A 43 -25.58 3.28 -7.92
C GLY A 43 -24.33 3.97 -7.38
N ALA A 44 -24.43 5.19 -6.84
CA ALA A 44 -23.32 5.91 -6.21
C ALA A 44 -22.70 5.18 -4.99
N ARG A 45 -23.30 4.10 -4.55
CA ARG A 45 -22.82 3.19 -3.48
C ARG A 45 -22.57 1.78 -3.97
N ASP A 46 -22.57 1.55 -5.28
CA ASP A 46 -22.37 0.24 -5.84
C ASP A 46 -20.86 -0.03 -5.96
N TYR A 47 -20.33 -0.73 -4.95
CA TYR A 47 -18.93 -1.15 -4.90
C TYR A 47 -18.68 -2.40 -5.76
N ARG A 48 -19.66 -2.83 -6.54
CA ARG A 48 -19.63 -4.00 -7.39
C ARG A 48 -19.78 -3.62 -8.85
N GLY A 49 -19.17 -4.42 -9.70
CA GLY A 49 -19.23 -4.28 -11.14
C GLY A 49 -18.90 -5.58 -11.83
N ALA A 50 -18.70 -5.50 -13.14
CA ALA A 50 -18.42 -6.66 -14.00
C ALA A 50 -17.37 -6.28 -15.05
N ILE A 51 -16.88 -7.26 -15.77
CA ILE A 51 -16.13 -7.07 -17.00
C ILE A 51 -17.08 -7.34 -18.16
N ALA A 52 -17.22 -6.39 -19.09
CA ALA A 52 -18.09 -6.53 -20.24
C ALA A 52 -17.68 -7.76 -21.08
N GLY A 53 -18.64 -8.60 -21.41
CA GLY A 53 -18.41 -9.80 -22.20
C GLY A 53 -17.71 -10.95 -21.47
N LEU A 54 -17.44 -10.83 -20.16
CA LEU A 54 -16.81 -11.90 -19.37
C LEU A 54 -17.70 -12.30 -18.18
N PRO A 55 -18.70 -13.16 -18.40
CA PRO A 55 -19.58 -13.64 -17.33
C PRO A 55 -18.79 -14.48 -16.31
N GLY A 56 -19.22 -14.44 -15.04
CA GLY A 56 -18.56 -15.16 -13.95
C GLY A 56 -17.42 -14.40 -13.26
N VAL A 57 -17.04 -13.22 -13.76
CA VAL A 57 -16.10 -12.32 -13.10
C VAL A 57 -16.85 -11.12 -12.51
N GLU A 58 -16.66 -10.91 -11.22
CA GLU A 58 -17.14 -9.74 -10.50
C GLU A 58 -15.99 -8.76 -10.24
N VAL A 59 -16.24 -7.47 -10.38
CA VAL A 59 -15.27 -6.42 -10.06
C VAL A 59 -15.67 -5.73 -8.75
N ALA A 60 -14.78 -5.74 -7.76
CA ALA A 60 -14.97 -5.04 -6.50
C ALA A 60 -14.20 -3.70 -6.52
N TYR A 61 -14.95 -2.58 -6.41
CA TYR A 61 -14.38 -1.22 -6.34
C TYR A 61 -14.22 -0.82 -4.88
N VAL A 62 -13.00 -0.94 -4.35
CA VAL A 62 -12.74 -0.71 -2.92
C VAL A 62 -11.46 0.10 -2.70
N SER A 63 -11.18 0.50 -1.47
CA SER A 63 -9.92 1.19 -1.16
C SER A 63 -8.73 0.24 -1.29
N SER A 64 -7.53 0.78 -1.56
CA SER A 64 -6.32 -0.05 -1.68
C SER A 64 -6.04 -0.90 -0.43
N ALA A 65 -6.39 -0.41 0.75
CA ALA A 65 -6.25 -1.18 1.99
C ALA A 65 -7.24 -2.34 2.06
N GLU A 66 -8.48 -2.14 1.60
CA GLU A 66 -9.51 -3.18 1.52
C GLU A 66 -9.18 -4.23 0.46
N ILE A 67 -8.58 -3.82 -0.68
CA ILE A 67 -8.09 -4.77 -1.70
C ILE A 67 -7.14 -5.77 -1.05
N ILE A 68 -6.15 -5.30 -0.31
CA ILE A 68 -5.19 -6.16 0.37
C ILE A 68 -5.87 -7.06 1.41
N GLY A 69 -6.82 -6.51 2.17
CA GLY A 69 -7.60 -7.27 3.14
C GLY A 69 -8.44 -8.38 2.48
N GLN A 70 -9.09 -8.10 1.37
CA GLN A 70 -9.88 -9.07 0.62
C GLN A 70 -9.03 -10.18 -0.01
N LEU A 71 -7.86 -9.83 -0.56
CA LEU A 71 -6.88 -10.80 -1.06
C LEU A 71 -6.39 -11.71 0.07
N ALA A 72 -5.99 -11.11 1.20
CA ALA A 72 -5.50 -11.85 2.37
C ALA A 72 -6.56 -12.79 2.98
N GLY A 73 -7.83 -12.38 2.92
CA GLY A 73 -8.98 -13.15 3.39
C GLY A 73 -9.56 -14.12 2.37
N GLY A 74 -9.04 -14.17 1.13
CA GLY A 74 -9.52 -15.04 0.07
C GLY A 74 -10.90 -14.66 -0.51
N THR A 75 -11.40 -13.45 -0.23
CA THR A 75 -12.65 -12.93 -0.79
C THR A 75 -12.46 -12.23 -2.12
N ALA A 76 -11.22 -11.84 -2.45
CA ALA A 76 -10.81 -11.47 -3.80
C ALA A 76 -9.71 -12.43 -4.28
N HIS A 77 -9.72 -12.73 -5.58
CA HIS A 77 -8.77 -13.63 -6.23
C HIS A 77 -7.62 -12.87 -6.87
N PHE A 78 -7.91 -11.72 -7.46
CA PHE A 78 -6.93 -10.77 -7.99
C PHE A 78 -7.17 -9.35 -7.46
N GLY A 79 -6.13 -8.54 -7.42
CA GLY A 79 -6.24 -7.15 -7.00
C GLY A 79 -5.21 -6.24 -7.63
N VAL A 80 -5.59 -4.98 -7.81
CA VAL A 80 -4.71 -3.89 -8.24
C VAL A 80 -4.43 -3.00 -7.05
N ALA A 81 -3.20 -3.02 -6.55
CA ALA A 81 -2.78 -2.22 -5.39
C ALA A 81 -1.34 -1.73 -5.55
N GLY A 82 -0.96 -0.74 -4.75
CA GLY A 82 0.43 -0.33 -4.62
C GLY A 82 1.23 -1.37 -3.84
N GLU A 83 2.40 -1.74 -4.34
CA GLU A 83 3.30 -2.69 -3.69
C GLU A 83 3.77 -2.19 -2.32
N ASP A 84 3.98 -0.88 -2.18
CA ASP A 84 4.33 -0.22 -0.92
C ASP A 84 3.31 -0.49 0.19
N LEU A 85 2.02 -0.36 -0.14
CA LEU A 85 0.95 -0.62 0.80
C LEU A 85 0.77 -2.12 1.06
N LEU A 86 0.97 -2.97 0.06
CA LEU A 86 0.94 -4.42 0.22
C LEU A 86 2.03 -4.86 1.21
N ARG A 87 3.27 -4.39 1.03
CA ARG A 87 4.40 -4.69 1.93
C ARG A 87 4.23 -4.09 3.34
N GLU A 88 3.51 -2.99 3.46
CA GLU A 88 3.15 -2.42 4.76
C GLU A 88 2.13 -3.31 5.51
N LYS A 89 1.11 -3.80 4.80
CA LYS A 89 0.00 -4.55 5.40
C LYS A 89 0.28 -6.04 5.58
N ALA A 90 1.14 -6.61 4.74
CA ALA A 90 1.51 -8.01 4.76
C ALA A 90 3.04 -8.14 4.76
N PRO A 91 3.68 -8.24 5.94
CA PRO A 91 5.13 -8.39 6.04
C PRO A 91 5.67 -9.67 5.38
N ASP A 92 4.82 -10.68 5.23
CA ASP A 92 5.07 -11.99 4.63
C ASP A 92 4.53 -12.09 3.18
N VAL A 93 4.67 -11.01 2.40
CA VAL A 93 4.11 -10.90 1.03
C VAL A 93 4.48 -12.11 0.18
N GLU A 94 5.75 -12.48 0.15
CA GLU A 94 6.27 -13.56 -0.70
C GLU A 94 5.70 -14.95 -0.35
N ALA A 95 5.22 -15.12 0.88
CA ALA A 95 4.61 -16.39 1.32
C ALA A 95 3.09 -16.46 1.03
N ARG A 96 2.44 -15.31 0.88
CA ARG A 96 0.97 -15.22 0.83
C ARG A 96 0.41 -14.67 -0.47
N PHE A 97 1.21 -13.94 -1.22
CA PHE A 97 0.78 -13.26 -2.45
C PHE A 97 1.75 -13.53 -3.58
N GLU A 98 1.22 -13.63 -4.78
CA GLU A 98 1.99 -13.64 -6.00
C GLU A 98 1.86 -12.28 -6.69
N LEU A 99 3.00 -11.61 -6.91
CA LEU A 99 3.07 -10.36 -7.66
C LEU A 99 3.19 -10.70 -9.15
N LEU A 100 2.08 -10.65 -9.87
CA LEU A 100 2.00 -11.14 -11.26
C LEU A 100 2.70 -10.21 -12.25
N SER A 101 2.43 -8.91 -12.20
CA SER A 101 2.97 -7.96 -13.16
C SER A 101 2.93 -6.52 -12.65
N PRO A 102 4.00 -5.74 -12.85
CA PRO A 102 3.94 -4.30 -12.67
C PRO A 102 3.08 -3.67 -13.77
N LEU A 103 2.11 -2.84 -13.37
CA LEU A 103 1.15 -2.26 -14.31
C LEU A 103 1.65 -0.98 -14.98
N GLY A 104 2.80 -0.44 -14.56
CA GLY A 104 3.47 0.72 -15.17
C GLY A 104 2.83 2.07 -14.83
N PHE A 105 2.01 2.13 -13.78
CA PHE A 105 1.42 3.38 -13.30
C PHE A 105 1.41 3.45 -11.77
N GLY A 106 1.13 4.64 -11.22
CA GLY A 106 1.04 4.84 -9.77
C GLY A 106 2.40 4.79 -9.06
N HIS A 107 3.50 5.01 -9.78
CA HIS A 107 4.83 5.04 -9.19
C HIS A 107 4.92 6.09 -8.08
N ALA A 108 5.38 5.68 -6.91
CA ALA A 108 5.65 6.54 -5.77
C ALA A 108 6.82 5.98 -4.98
N ASN A 109 7.64 6.88 -4.43
CA ASN A 109 8.69 6.50 -3.50
C ASN A 109 8.27 6.90 -2.09
N VAL A 110 8.41 5.99 -1.13
CA VAL A 110 8.35 6.33 0.29
C VAL A 110 9.72 6.86 0.67
N VAL A 111 9.76 8.10 1.15
CA VAL A 111 11.02 8.76 1.49
C VAL A 111 11.02 9.22 2.94
N VAL A 112 12.20 9.29 3.56
CA VAL A 112 12.39 9.97 4.84
C VAL A 112 12.58 11.46 4.56
N ALA A 113 11.73 12.30 5.15
CA ALA A 113 11.83 13.74 5.06
C ALA A 113 12.20 14.33 6.42
N ALA A 114 13.25 15.12 6.45
CA ALA A 114 13.68 15.88 7.63
C ALA A 114 13.34 17.38 7.48
N PRO A 115 13.18 18.13 8.59
CA PRO A 115 12.98 19.57 8.54
C PRO A 115 14.13 20.24 7.78
N LYS A 116 13.81 21.16 6.86
CA LYS A 116 14.81 21.89 6.06
C LYS A 116 15.82 22.68 6.93
N ALA A 117 15.41 23.05 8.13
CA ALA A 117 16.27 23.73 9.10
C ALA A 117 17.40 22.84 9.66
N TRP A 118 17.30 21.51 9.49
CA TRP A 118 18.35 20.56 9.85
C TRP A 118 19.35 20.46 8.70
N ILE A 119 20.11 21.53 8.48
CA ILE A 119 20.97 21.73 7.30
C ILE A 119 22.06 20.67 7.12
N ASP A 120 22.49 20.04 8.22
CA ASP A 120 23.54 19.02 8.25
C ASP A 120 22.99 17.59 8.09
N VAL A 121 21.66 17.40 8.12
CA VAL A 121 21.03 16.08 7.96
C VAL A 121 20.81 15.80 6.47
N ARG A 122 21.65 14.95 5.89
CA ARG A 122 21.62 14.56 4.47
C ARG A 122 21.56 13.05 4.26
N THR A 123 21.97 12.28 5.25
CA THR A 123 22.02 10.82 5.23
C THR A 123 21.27 10.26 6.43
N MET A 124 21.04 8.94 6.41
CA MET A 124 20.43 8.25 7.57
C MET A 124 21.39 8.21 8.78
N ALA A 125 22.70 8.23 8.55
CA ALA A 125 23.69 8.34 9.64
C ALA A 125 23.57 9.70 10.35
N ASP A 126 23.47 10.79 9.60
CA ASP A 126 23.27 12.12 10.21
C ASP A 126 21.96 12.18 10.99
N LEU A 127 20.92 11.47 10.52
CA LEU A 127 19.63 11.38 11.22
C LEU A 127 19.77 10.60 12.53
N ASP A 128 20.57 9.56 12.59
CA ASP A 128 20.86 8.80 13.81
C ASP A 128 21.61 9.64 14.83
N ASP A 129 22.59 10.41 14.40
CA ASP A 129 23.32 11.36 15.25
C ASP A 129 22.37 12.39 15.88
N VAL A 130 21.43 12.94 15.08
CA VAL A 130 20.41 13.88 15.58
C VAL A 130 19.45 13.18 16.55
N ALA A 131 19.01 11.95 16.25
CA ALA A 131 18.11 11.20 17.12
C ALA A 131 18.77 10.90 18.49
N SER A 132 20.03 10.48 18.49
CA SER A 132 20.83 10.22 19.68
C SER A 132 21.06 11.49 20.51
N ALA A 133 21.43 12.61 19.85
CA ALA A 133 21.61 13.91 20.52
C ALA A 133 20.27 14.45 21.08
N TYR A 134 19.18 14.26 20.39
CA TYR A 134 17.86 14.65 20.86
C TYR A 134 17.49 13.90 22.13
N ARG A 135 17.70 12.57 22.16
CA ARG A 135 17.47 11.73 23.33
C ARG A 135 18.35 12.14 24.50
N ALA A 136 19.65 12.39 24.26
CA ALA A 136 20.58 12.80 25.31
C ALA A 136 20.20 14.14 25.95
N LYS A 137 19.71 15.11 25.14
CA LYS A 137 19.36 16.44 25.62
C LYS A 137 17.98 16.53 26.27
N ARG A 138 17.00 15.78 25.78
CA ARG A 138 15.58 15.89 26.15
C ARG A 138 15.04 14.69 26.93
N GLY A 139 15.76 13.58 26.99
CA GLY A 139 15.28 12.33 27.59
C GLY A 139 14.19 11.65 26.75
N GLU A 140 13.86 12.18 25.59
CA GLU A 140 12.80 11.69 24.73
C GLU A 140 13.35 11.19 23.38
N ARG A 141 12.66 10.23 22.76
CA ARG A 141 12.99 9.76 21.42
C ARG A 141 12.46 10.72 20.35
N MET A 142 13.22 10.87 19.28
CA MET A 142 12.79 11.59 18.08
C MET A 142 11.47 11.02 17.54
N ARG A 143 10.51 11.87 17.16
CA ARG A 143 9.22 11.47 16.61
C ARG A 143 9.28 11.35 15.10
N VAL A 144 8.75 10.25 14.58
CA VAL A 144 8.65 9.99 13.14
C VAL A 144 7.18 9.77 12.78
N ALA A 145 6.60 10.72 12.07
CA ALA A 145 5.22 10.64 11.60
C ALA A 145 5.15 9.84 10.30
N THR A 146 4.33 8.79 10.27
CA THR A 146 4.15 7.95 9.08
C THR A 146 2.87 7.12 9.16
N LYS A 147 2.33 6.76 8.00
CA LYS A 147 1.31 5.70 7.86
C LYS A 147 1.94 4.32 7.54
N TYR A 148 3.22 4.31 7.18
CA TYR A 148 3.98 3.10 6.82
C TYR A 148 4.84 2.64 7.99
N ILE A 149 4.19 2.10 9.03
CA ILE A 149 4.85 1.74 10.30
C ILE A 149 5.88 0.64 10.10
N ASN A 150 5.52 -0.42 9.39
CA ASN A 150 6.37 -1.60 9.20
C ASN A 150 7.52 -1.32 8.23
N LEU A 151 7.26 -0.62 7.12
CA LEU A 151 8.29 -0.18 6.20
C LEU A 151 9.29 0.75 6.86
N THR A 152 8.80 1.72 7.66
CA THR A 152 9.67 2.65 8.39
C THR A 152 10.55 1.91 9.39
N ARG A 153 9.98 1.00 10.19
CA ARG A 153 10.75 0.22 11.16
C ARG A 153 11.87 -0.60 10.50
N ARG A 154 11.56 -1.28 9.40
CA ARG A 154 12.54 -2.06 8.65
C ARG A 154 13.63 -1.16 8.10
N PHE A 155 13.26 -0.09 7.39
CA PHE A 155 14.19 0.85 6.78
C PHE A 155 15.13 1.50 7.82
N PHE A 156 14.59 1.91 8.98
CA PHE A 156 15.40 2.51 10.04
C PHE A 156 16.33 1.48 10.70
N ALA A 157 15.85 0.25 10.90
CA ALA A 157 16.69 -0.84 11.41
C ALA A 157 17.85 -1.17 10.47
N ASP A 158 17.60 -1.25 9.16
CA ASP A 158 18.61 -1.49 8.13
C ASP A 158 19.69 -0.39 8.08
N HIS A 159 19.38 0.82 8.56
CA HIS A 159 20.28 1.96 8.64
C HIS A 159 20.80 2.25 10.06
N GLY A 160 20.50 1.38 11.03
CA GLY A 160 21.01 1.48 12.41
C GLY A 160 20.33 2.57 13.27
N VAL A 161 19.32 3.26 12.77
CA VAL A 161 18.61 4.32 13.54
C VAL A 161 17.71 3.69 14.58
N ALA A 162 17.97 3.97 15.88
CA ALA A 162 17.25 3.32 16.99
C ALA A 162 16.50 4.29 17.93
N ASP A 163 16.95 5.53 18.05
CA ASP A 163 16.43 6.49 19.04
C ASP A 163 15.22 7.28 18.52
N TYR A 164 14.25 6.58 17.94
CA TYR A 164 13.00 7.17 17.46
C TYR A 164 11.77 6.49 18.05
N ARG A 165 10.62 7.14 17.93
CA ARG A 165 9.29 6.57 18.12
C ARG A 165 8.38 6.93 16.97
N ILE A 166 7.58 5.99 16.51
CA ILE A 166 6.60 6.24 15.45
C ILE A 166 5.36 6.92 16.05
N VAL A 167 4.88 7.93 15.33
CA VAL A 167 3.58 8.56 15.51
C VAL A 167 2.77 8.26 14.26
N GLU A 168 1.70 7.48 14.39
CA GLU A 168 0.87 7.14 13.26
C GLU A 168 0.20 8.40 12.70
N SER A 169 0.35 8.62 11.40
CA SER A 169 -0.24 9.75 10.67
C SER A 169 -1.04 9.21 9.49
N LEU A 170 -2.37 9.34 9.55
CA LEU A 170 -3.28 8.86 8.52
C LEU A 170 -3.47 9.86 7.36
N GLY A 171 -2.90 11.04 7.46
CA GLY A 171 -2.94 12.09 6.42
C GLY A 171 -2.10 13.28 6.83
N ALA A 172 -1.83 14.18 5.87
CA ALA A 172 -1.06 15.42 6.08
C ALA A 172 0.28 15.20 6.83
N THR A 173 0.98 14.12 6.52
CA THR A 173 2.25 13.74 7.17
C THR A 173 3.32 14.83 6.97
N GLU A 174 3.25 15.58 5.88
CA GLU A 174 4.08 16.74 5.57
C GLU A 174 3.93 17.88 6.58
N GLY A 175 2.80 17.98 7.26
CA GLY A 175 2.53 18.96 8.32
C GLY A 175 3.07 18.56 9.70
N ALA A 176 3.51 17.33 9.88
CA ALA A 176 3.94 16.80 11.17
C ALA A 176 5.09 17.61 11.83
N PRO A 177 6.12 18.09 11.09
CA PRO A 177 7.18 18.89 11.70
C PRO A 177 6.70 20.21 12.30
N ALA A 178 5.59 20.78 11.79
CA ALA A 178 5.02 22.03 12.29
C ALA A 178 4.13 21.82 13.52
N SER A 179 3.75 20.59 13.83
CA SER A 179 2.86 20.27 14.95
C SER A 179 3.62 20.06 16.28
N GLY A 180 4.94 20.22 16.27
CA GLY A 180 5.82 20.10 17.44
C GLY A 180 6.21 18.67 17.78
#